data_8035980cd22ff4d7122e9710181b6f22
#
_entry.id   8035980cd22ff4d7122e9710181b6f22
#
_cell.length_a   1.000
_cell.length_b   1.000
_cell.length_c   1.000
_cell.angle_alpha   90.00
_cell.angle_beta   90.00
_cell.angle_gamma   90.00
#
_symmetry.space_group_name_H-M   'P 1'
#
loop_
_entity.id
_entity.type
_entity.pdbx_description
1 polymer ?
#
loop_
_entity_poly.entity_id
_entity_poly.type
_entity_poly.pdbx_seq_one_letter_code
_entity_poly.pdbx_strand_id
1 'polypeptide(L)'
;MNFSLEIGPSTDLETVPAVSDVYITMLPGGDYKETAQKAIELVKKGFNPVPHFPARSMHDEKELKDYVSRCKDGGVKQALIIGGGREPTGKFESSFQLLETGYFEKMKIGIAGHPEGSPDISDSDLEKAMIDKKPYADYIVTQWLLDPQPIICLLYTSDAADE
;
A
#
# COMPACT_ATOMS: atom_id res chain seq x y z
N MET A 1 19.55 10.24 6.36
CA MET A 1 18.09 10.37 6.13
C MET A 1 17.75 9.44 4.99
N ASN A 2 16.77 8.55 5.17
CA ASN A 2 16.34 7.64 4.10
C ASN A 2 15.20 8.30 3.34
N PHE A 3 15.33 8.36 2.03
CA PHE A 3 14.29 8.87 1.15
C PHE A 3 13.67 7.71 0.39
N SER A 4 12.36 7.77 0.21
CA SER A 4 11.61 6.91 -0.71
C SER A 4 11.03 7.78 -1.82
N LEU A 5 10.79 7.18 -2.98
CA LEU A 5 10.22 7.85 -4.14
C LEU A 5 8.94 7.14 -4.57
N GLU A 6 7.91 7.89 -4.96
CA GLU A 6 6.73 7.35 -5.62
C GLU A 6 6.78 7.61 -7.12
N ILE A 7 6.51 6.58 -7.92
CA ILE A 7 6.54 6.62 -9.38
C ILE A 7 5.27 5.98 -9.97
N GLY A 8 4.99 6.31 -11.24
CA GLY A 8 3.99 5.59 -12.03
C GLY A 8 4.59 4.38 -12.77
N PRO A 9 3.74 3.44 -13.26
CA PRO A 9 4.20 2.28 -14.04
C PRO A 9 4.98 2.64 -15.30
N SER A 10 4.70 3.80 -15.91
CA SER A 10 5.36 4.28 -17.14
C SER A 10 6.66 5.06 -16.91
N THR A 11 7.08 5.26 -15.65
CA THR A 11 8.29 6.04 -15.34
C THR A 11 9.53 5.37 -15.93
N ASP A 12 10.39 6.19 -16.55
CA ASP A 12 11.70 5.73 -17.02
C ASP A 12 12.63 5.47 -15.82
N LEU A 13 13.09 4.24 -15.67
CA LEU A 13 13.93 3.83 -14.54
C LEU A 13 15.33 4.44 -14.54
N GLU A 14 15.80 4.98 -15.68
CA GLU A 14 17.08 5.70 -15.73
C GLU A 14 17.00 7.06 -14.99
N THR A 15 15.78 7.57 -14.77
CA THR A 15 15.56 8.82 -14.02
C THR A 15 15.39 8.63 -12.52
N VAL A 16 15.30 7.37 -12.05
CA VAL A 16 15.08 7.06 -10.64
C VAL A 16 16.40 7.20 -9.86
N PRO A 17 16.49 8.13 -8.90
CA PRO A 17 17.68 8.31 -8.09
C PRO A 17 17.88 7.14 -7.11
N ALA A 18 19.08 7.06 -6.52
CA ALA A 18 19.35 6.10 -5.45
C ALA A 18 18.51 6.44 -4.20
N VAL A 19 17.51 5.64 -3.91
CA VAL A 19 16.58 5.78 -2.77
C VAL A 19 16.40 4.44 -2.05
N SER A 20 15.86 4.49 -0.80
CA SER A 20 15.65 3.28 0.01
C SER A 20 14.58 2.38 -0.61
N ASP A 21 13.41 2.95 -0.89
CA ASP A 21 12.25 2.26 -1.41
C ASP A 21 11.64 3.03 -2.58
N VAL A 22 11.08 2.31 -3.56
CA VAL A 22 10.38 2.90 -4.70
C VAL A 22 8.93 2.43 -4.68
N TYR A 23 8.04 3.31 -4.28
CA TYR A 23 6.60 3.09 -4.32
C TYR A 23 6.10 3.18 -5.76
N ILE A 24 5.25 2.25 -6.17
CA ILE A 24 4.70 2.22 -7.53
C ILE A 24 3.20 2.34 -7.45
N THR A 25 2.71 3.48 -7.89
CA THR A 25 1.27 3.75 -7.89
C THR A 25 0.55 2.90 -8.93
N MET A 26 -0.58 2.32 -8.55
CA MET A 26 -1.53 1.76 -9.51
C MET A 26 -2.59 2.83 -9.80
N LEU A 27 -2.53 3.40 -10.99
CA LEU A 27 -3.47 4.46 -11.39
C LEU A 27 -4.91 3.93 -11.49
N PRO A 28 -5.91 4.74 -11.20
CA PRO A 28 -7.32 4.38 -11.35
C PRO A 28 -7.63 3.91 -12.79
N GLY A 29 -8.09 2.67 -12.95
CA GLY A 29 -8.34 2.05 -14.24
C GLY A 29 -7.09 1.53 -14.97
N GLY A 30 -5.91 1.59 -14.34
CA GLY A 30 -4.68 0.99 -14.85
C GLY A 30 -4.68 -0.53 -14.72
N ASP A 31 -3.86 -1.18 -15.55
CA ASP A 31 -3.64 -2.63 -15.47
C ASP A 31 -2.61 -2.94 -14.37
N TYR A 32 -3.00 -3.75 -13.38
CA TYR A 32 -2.09 -4.22 -12.32
C TYR A 32 -0.83 -4.92 -12.86
N LYS A 33 -0.92 -5.48 -14.07
CA LYS A 33 0.23 -6.14 -14.71
C LYS A 33 1.36 -5.17 -15.04
N GLU A 34 1.01 -3.93 -15.40
CA GLU A 34 2.01 -2.89 -15.65
C GLU A 34 2.73 -2.52 -14.34
N THR A 35 1.99 -2.39 -13.24
CA THR A 35 2.56 -2.13 -11.92
C THR A 35 3.44 -3.29 -11.45
N ALA A 36 2.99 -4.54 -11.63
CA ALA A 36 3.78 -5.73 -11.32
C ALA A 36 5.07 -5.79 -12.16
N GLN A 37 4.97 -5.54 -13.45
CA GLN A 37 6.11 -5.54 -14.36
C GLN A 37 7.15 -4.48 -13.97
N LYS A 38 6.70 -3.27 -13.65
CA LYS A 38 7.58 -2.19 -13.16
C LYS A 38 8.27 -2.57 -11.86
N ALA A 39 7.56 -3.20 -10.93
CA ALA A 39 8.17 -3.69 -9.68
C ALA A 39 9.26 -4.74 -9.95
N ILE A 40 9.02 -5.67 -10.87
CA ILE A 40 10.01 -6.68 -11.27
C ILE A 40 11.25 -6.05 -11.93
N GLU A 41 11.06 -5.04 -12.77
CA GLU A 41 12.16 -4.29 -13.38
C GLU A 41 13.03 -3.58 -12.35
N LEU A 42 12.40 -2.96 -11.34
CA LEU A 42 13.11 -2.33 -10.22
C LEU A 42 13.92 -3.34 -9.41
N VAL A 43 13.37 -4.53 -9.12
CA VAL A 43 14.13 -5.60 -8.44
C VAL A 43 15.38 -5.97 -9.24
N LYS A 44 15.26 -6.12 -10.55
CA LYS A 44 16.41 -6.45 -11.44
C LYS A 44 17.49 -5.37 -11.45
N LYS A 45 17.12 -4.11 -11.22
CA LYS A 45 18.04 -2.98 -11.09
C LYS A 45 18.58 -2.77 -9.67
N GLY A 46 18.20 -3.62 -8.72
CA GLY A 46 18.67 -3.58 -7.33
C GLY A 46 17.92 -2.62 -6.42
N PHE A 47 16.78 -2.08 -6.86
CA PHE A 47 15.90 -1.29 -6.01
C PHE A 47 15.00 -2.17 -5.14
N ASN A 48 14.38 -1.55 -4.15
CA ASN A 48 13.39 -2.17 -3.28
C ASN A 48 11.98 -1.63 -3.61
N PRO A 49 11.23 -2.26 -4.53
CA PRO A 49 9.93 -1.78 -4.96
C PRO A 49 8.83 -2.08 -3.93
N VAL A 50 7.88 -1.14 -3.82
CA VAL A 50 6.69 -1.23 -3.00
C VAL A 50 5.46 -0.96 -3.88
N PRO A 51 4.93 -1.95 -4.62
CA PRO A 51 3.75 -1.77 -5.43
C PRO A 51 2.51 -1.50 -4.57
N HIS A 52 1.63 -0.62 -5.06
CA HIS A 52 0.33 -0.35 -4.45
C HIS A 52 -0.69 -1.41 -4.85
N PHE A 53 -1.47 -1.84 -3.87
CA PHE A 53 -2.62 -2.73 -4.04
C PHE A 53 -3.90 -2.01 -3.61
N PRO A 54 -4.52 -1.24 -4.52
CA PRO A 54 -5.76 -0.53 -4.21
C PRO A 54 -6.97 -1.48 -4.30
N ALA A 55 -7.61 -1.75 -3.17
CA ALA A 55 -8.72 -2.71 -3.07
C ALA A 55 -9.84 -2.41 -4.08
N ARG A 56 -10.29 -1.15 -4.14
CA ARG A 56 -11.39 -0.74 -5.02
C ARG A 56 -11.08 -0.81 -6.52
N SER A 57 -9.81 -1.08 -6.88
CA SER A 57 -9.40 -1.29 -8.28
C SER A 57 -9.24 -2.78 -8.64
N MET A 58 -9.39 -3.71 -7.69
CA MET A 58 -9.33 -5.15 -7.92
C MET A 58 -10.72 -5.69 -8.25
N HIS A 59 -10.86 -6.33 -9.42
CA HIS A 59 -12.16 -6.87 -9.84
C HIS A 59 -12.57 -8.10 -9.04
N ASP A 60 -11.66 -9.00 -8.82
CA ASP A 60 -11.91 -10.25 -8.11
C ASP A 60 -10.66 -10.82 -7.44
N GLU A 61 -10.86 -11.91 -6.74
CA GLU A 61 -9.79 -12.61 -6.01
C GLU A 61 -8.77 -13.27 -6.92
N LYS A 62 -9.16 -13.66 -8.14
CA LYS A 62 -8.26 -14.24 -9.12
C LYS A 62 -7.26 -13.21 -9.63
N GLU A 63 -7.75 -11.99 -9.90
CA GLU A 63 -6.90 -10.85 -10.26
C GLU A 63 -5.92 -10.50 -9.15
N LEU A 64 -6.41 -10.38 -7.91
CA LEU A 64 -5.55 -10.12 -6.75
C LEU A 64 -4.46 -11.19 -6.60
N LYS A 65 -4.85 -12.46 -6.68
CA LYS A 65 -3.91 -13.59 -6.56
C LYS A 65 -2.86 -13.59 -7.66
N ASP A 66 -3.25 -13.30 -8.91
CA ASP A 66 -2.31 -13.19 -10.03
C ASP A 66 -1.34 -12.03 -9.82
N TYR A 67 -1.82 -10.86 -9.38
CA TYR A 67 -0.99 -9.70 -9.10
C TYR A 67 0.05 -10.00 -8.00
N VAL A 68 -0.39 -10.53 -6.87
CA VAL A 68 0.50 -10.89 -5.76
C VAL A 68 1.51 -11.95 -6.19
N SER A 69 1.09 -12.99 -6.92
CA SER A 69 1.99 -14.05 -7.39
C SER A 69 3.06 -13.49 -8.31
N ARG A 70 2.71 -12.65 -9.28
CA ARG A 70 3.67 -11.98 -10.18
C ARG A 70 4.73 -11.21 -9.41
N CYS A 71 4.29 -10.42 -8.41
CA CYS A 71 5.20 -9.65 -7.56
C CYS A 71 6.16 -10.59 -6.79
N LYS A 72 5.64 -11.60 -6.13
CA LYS A 72 6.44 -12.57 -5.36
C LYS A 72 7.44 -13.33 -6.24
N ASP A 73 6.99 -13.86 -7.36
CA ASP A 73 7.82 -14.60 -8.31
C ASP A 73 8.91 -13.70 -8.92
N GLY A 74 8.62 -12.42 -9.06
CA GLY A 74 9.56 -11.39 -9.49
C GLY A 74 10.53 -10.90 -8.42
N GLY A 75 10.44 -11.42 -7.17
CA GLY A 75 11.34 -11.09 -6.06
C GLY A 75 10.95 -9.83 -5.28
N VAL A 76 9.73 -9.31 -5.47
CA VAL A 76 9.19 -8.19 -4.68
C VAL A 76 8.92 -8.66 -3.26
N LYS A 77 9.40 -7.91 -2.26
CA LYS A 77 9.34 -8.28 -0.85
C LYS A 77 8.39 -7.42 -0.02
N GLN A 78 7.89 -6.34 -0.58
CA GLN A 78 7.03 -5.39 0.11
C GLN A 78 5.79 -5.07 -0.72
N ALA A 79 4.74 -4.61 -0.05
CA ALA A 79 3.51 -4.13 -0.68
C ALA A 79 2.89 -3.01 0.16
N LEU A 80 2.24 -2.05 -0.48
CA LEU A 80 1.39 -1.06 0.17
C LEU A 80 -0.07 -1.37 -0.14
N ILE A 81 -0.83 -1.73 0.90
CA ILE A 81 -2.25 -2.11 0.77
C ILE A 81 -3.12 -0.91 1.12
N ILE A 82 -3.88 -0.42 0.15
CA ILE A 82 -4.71 0.79 0.27
C ILE A 82 -6.16 0.53 -0.15
N GLY A 83 -7.09 1.37 0.30
CA GLY A 83 -8.49 1.30 -0.14
C GLY A 83 -8.66 1.69 -1.61
N GLY A 84 -7.98 2.74 -2.01
CA GLY A 84 -8.15 3.38 -3.32
C GLY A 84 -9.18 4.51 -3.29
N GLY A 85 -8.96 5.53 -4.11
CA GLY A 85 -9.74 6.78 -4.11
C GLY A 85 -10.93 6.80 -5.08
N ARG A 86 -11.51 5.66 -5.43
CA ARG A 86 -12.63 5.55 -6.40
C ARG A 86 -13.69 4.57 -5.90
N GLU A 87 -14.84 4.59 -6.58
CA GLU A 87 -15.86 3.56 -6.38
C GLU A 87 -15.30 2.16 -6.69
N PRO A 88 -15.72 1.12 -5.95
CA PRO A 88 -15.29 -0.24 -6.20
C PRO A 88 -15.61 -0.70 -7.62
N THR A 89 -14.62 -1.24 -8.31
CA THR A 89 -14.78 -1.82 -9.66
C THR A 89 -15.10 -3.32 -9.62
N GLY A 90 -14.99 -3.94 -8.44
CA GLY A 90 -15.22 -5.36 -8.21
C GLY A 90 -15.71 -5.63 -6.79
N LYS A 91 -15.31 -6.77 -6.23
CA LYS A 91 -15.83 -7.24 -4.94
C LYS A 91 -15.15 -6.66 -3.70
N PHE A 92 -14.01 -5.98 -3.86
CA PHE A 92 -13.27 -5.44 -2.72
C PHE A 92 -13.58 -3.95 -2.52
N GLU A 93 -14.06 -3.62 -1.34
CA GLU A 93 -14.44 -2.26 -0.95
C GLU A 93 -13.38 -1.60 -0.05
N SER A 94 -12.61 -2.42 0.68
CA SER A 94 -11.62 -1.95 1.64
C SER A 94 -10.29 -2.71 1.57
N SER A 95 -9.22 -2.05 1.99
CA SER A 95 -7.90 -2.68 2.11
C SER A 95 -7.87 -3.84 3.09
N PHE A 96 -8.73 -3.83 4.12
CA PHE A 96 -8.84 -4.92 5.08
C PHE A 96 -9.23 -6.23 4.41
N GLN A 97 -10.20 -6.21 3.48
CA GLN A 97 -10.59 -7.41 2.72
C GLN A 97 -9.45 -8.02 1.90
N LEU A 98 -8.52 -7.20 1.39
CA LEU A 98 -7.33 -7.73 0.73
C LEU A 98 -6.40 -8.44 1.71
N LEU A 99 -6.21 -7.87 2.90
CA LEU A 99 -5.34 -8.43 3.95
C LEU A 99 -5.87 -9.78 4.45
N GLU A 100 -7.19 -9.91 4.64
CA GLU A 100 -7.84 -11.15 5.08
C GLU A 100 -7.67 -12.33 4.11
N THR A 101 -7.33 -12.09 2.85
CA THR A 101 -7.12 -13.17 1.87
C THR A 101 -5.91 -14.05 2.18
N GLY A 102 -4.96 -13.56 3.00
CA GLY A 102 -3.72 -14.24 3.31
C GLY A 102 -2.71 -14.33 2.14
N TYR A 103 -3.01 -13.75 0.98
CA TYR A 103 -2.12 -13.85 -0.18
C TYR A 103 -0.79 -13.11 0.00
N PHE A 104 -0.72 -12.14 0.91
CA PHE A 104 0.46 -11.33 1.18
C PHE A 104 1.46 -11.96 2.16
N GLU A 105 1.24 -13.18 2.61
CA GLU A 105 2.20 -13.88 3.49
C GLU A 105 3.63 -13.77 2.99
N LYS A 106 4.58 -13.54 3.92
CA LYS A 106 6.02 -13.35 3.65
C LYS A 106 6.38 -12.06 2.90
N MET A 107 5.44 -11.16 2.70
CA MET A 107 5.73 -9.79 2.25
C MET A 107 5.69 -8.86 3.45
N LYS A 108 6.52 -7.83 3.43
CA LYS A 108 6.45 -6.72 4.39
C LYS A 108 5.31 -5.78 3.97
N ILE A 109 4.34 -5.58 4.84
CA ILE A 109 3.09 -4.90 4.52
C ILE A 109 3.05 -3.49 5.09
N GLY A 110 2.90 -2.51 4.19
CA GLY A 110 2.50 -1.16 4.53
C GLY A 110 1.00 -0.96 4.40
N ILE A 111 0.43 -0.16 5.28
CA ILE A 111 -0.96 0.30 5.21
C ILE A 111 -1.02 1.82 5.19
N ALA A 112 -2.09 2.38 4.62
CA ALA A 112 -2.32 3.82 4.68
C ALA A 112 -2.83 4.26 6.05
N GLY A 113 -2.22 5.32 6.60
CA GLY A 113 -2.68 6.04 7.77
C GLY A 113 -3.15 7.44 7.41
N HIS A 114 -4.19 7.92 8.08
CA HIS A 114 -4.81 9.24 7.87
C HIS A 114 -4.78 10.06 9.17
N PRO A 115 -3.62 10.54 9.62
CA PRO A 115 -3.52 11.23 10.91
C PRO A 115 -4.31 12.54 10.98
N GLU A 116 -4.54 13.21 9.85
CA GLU A 116 -5.39 14.43 9.77
C GLU A 116 -6.85 14.10 9.39
N GLY A 117 -7.26 12.83 9.47
CA GLY A 117 -8.58 12.39 9.05
C GLY A 117 -8.72 12.23 7.54
N SER A 118 -9.95 12.04 7.09
CA SER A 118 -10.33 11.93 5.68
C SER A 118 -11.65 12.65 5.46
N PRO A 119 -11.83 13.37 4.34
CA PRO A 119 -13.11 14.03 4.06
C PRO A 119 -14.25 13.02 3.81
N ASP A 120 -13.91 11.79 3.43
CA ASP A 120 -14.88 10.78 2.98
C ASP A 120 -15.14 9.69 4.02
N ILE A 121 -14.40 9.67 5.14
CA ILE A 121 -14.46 8.60 6.15
C ILE A 121 -14.49 9.24 7.54
N SER A 122 -15.42 8.82 8.40
CA SER A 122 -15.49 9.32 9.77
C SER A 122 -14.25 8.92 10.59
N ASP A 123 -13.91 9.73 11.60
CA ASP A 123 -12.76 9.44 12.48
C ASP A 123 -12.91 8.09 13.18
N SER A 124 -14.12 7.74 13.61
CA SER A 124 -14.41 6.43 14.23
C SER A 124 -14.19 5.25 13.27
N ASP A 125 -14.52 5.42 11.98
CA ASP A 125 -14.28 4.38 10.98
C ASP A 125 -12.79 4.28 10.61
N LEU A 126 -12.07 5.41 10.62
CA LEU A 126 -10.61 5.43 10.42
C LEU A 126 -9.90 4.71 11.57
N GLU A 127 -10.29 4.98 12.82
CA GLU A 127 -9.74 4.33 14.02
C GLU A 127 -10.01 2.82 13.97
N LYS A 128 -11.26 2.42 13.74
CA LYS A 128 -11.62 1.02 13.60
C LYS A 128 -10.83 0.33 12.48
N ALA A 129 -10.74 0.95 11.30
CA ALA A 129 -9.99 0.41 10.19
C ALA A 129 -8.50 0.26 10.51
N MET A 130 -7.92 1.13 11.34
CA MET A 130 -6.54 1.03 11.78
C MET A 130 -6.35 -0.17 12.73
N ILE A 131 -7.24 -0.33 13.72
CA ILE A 131 -7.23 -1.46 14.65
C ILE A 131 -7.37 -2.78 13.90
N ASP A 132 -8.34 -2.89 12.98
CA ASP A 132 -8.59 -4.11 12.20
C ASP A 132 -7.40 -4.51 11.33
N LYS A 133 -6.64 -3.54 10.79
CA LYS A 133 -5.48 -3.78 9.93
C LYS A 133 -4.17 -4.01 10.69
N LYS A 134 -4.08 -3.58 11.95
CA LYS A 134 -2.86 -3.68 12.76
C LYS A 134 -2.21 -5.07 12.75
N PRO A 135 -2.95 -6.19 12.89
CA PRO A 135 -2.35 -7.53 12.91
C PRO A 135 -1.64 -7.94 11.62
N TYR A 136 -1.90 -7.23 10.52
CA TYR A 136 -1.36 -7.53 9.19
C TYR A 136 -0.24 -6.58 8.78
N ALA A 137 -0.06 -5.47 9.48
CA ALA A 137 0.80 -4.37 9.04
C ALA A 137 2.16 -4.39 9.73
N ASP A 138 3.22 -4.19 8.95
CA ASP A 138 4.58 -3.98 9.44
C ASP A 138 4.91 -2.49 9.61
N TYR A 139 4.23 -1.61 8.87
CA TYR A 139 4.43 -0.16 8.92
C TYR A 139 3.25 0.61 8.35
N ILE A 140 3.20 1.90 8.70
CA ILE A 140 2.16 2.83 8.25
C ILE A 140 2.80 3.86 7.31
N VAL A 141 2.12 4.15 6.20
CA VAL A 141 2.44 5.25 5.29
C VAL A 141 1.39 6.33 5.44
N THR A 142 1.81 7.53 5.85
CA THR A 142 0.93 8.68 6.02
C THR A 142 1.08 9.66 4.87
N GLN A 143 0.10 10.56 4.74
CA GLN A 143 0.25 11.76 3.94
C GLN A 143 1.36 12.66 4.54
N TRP A 144 1.87 13.58 3.72
CA TRP A 144 2.79 14.61 4.21
C TRP A 144 2.08 15.50 5.24
N LEU A 145 2.72 15.68 6.39
CA LEU A 145 2.19 16.46 7.50
C LEU A 145 3.19 17.53 7.91
N LEU A 146 2.68 18.70 8.20
CA LEU A 146 3.47 19.82 8.74
C LEU A 146 3.40 19.87 10.27
N ASP A 147 2.30 19.39 10.87
CA ASP A 147 2.11 19.27 12.32
C ASP A 147 2.40 17.82 12.75
N PRO A 148 3.31 17.57 13.70
CA PRO A 148 3.59 16.23 14.21
C PRO A 148 2.52 15.67 15.14
N GLN A 149 1.65 16.50 15.74
CA GLN A 149 0.66 16.05 16.73
C GLN A 149 -0.30 14.96 16.21
N PRO A 150 -0.89 15.08 15.01
CA PRO A 150 -1.75 14.02 14.46
C PRO A 150 -1.03 12.68 14.29
N ILE A 151 0.28 12.68 13.96
CA ILE A 151 1.07 11.45 13.86
C ILE A 151 1.25 10.83 15.25
N ILE A 152 1.55 11.65 16.26
CA ILE A 152 1.69 11.19 17.64
C ILE A 152 0.40 10.56 18.13
N CYS A 153 -0.75 11.20 17.87
CA CYS A 153 -2.06 10.64 18.22
C CYS A 153 -2.31 9.29 17.52
N LEU A 154 -2.00 9.19 16.22
CA LEU A 154 -2.15 7.94 15.46
C LEU A 154 -1.31 6.80 16.05
N LEU A 155 -0.07 7.09 16.46
CA LEU A 155 0.82 6.10 17.08
C LEU A 155 0.28 5.65 18.43
N TYR A 156 -0.19 6.57 19.28
CA TYR A 156 -0.79 6.21 20.57
C TYR A 156 -2.04 5.37 20.43
N THR A 157 -2.91 5.66 19.47
CA THR A 157 -4.10 4.84 19.18
C THR A 157 -3.72 3.43 18.74
N SER A 158 -2.64 3.29 17.95
CA SER A 158 -2.16 1.99 17.51
C SER A 158 -1.52 1.18 18.63
N ASP A 159 -0.88 1.81 19.62
CA ASP A 159 -0.21 1.13 20.75
C ASP A 159 -1.17 0.79 21.89
N ALA A 160 -2.18 1.64 22.16
CA ALA A 160 -3.15 1.42 23.22
C ALA A 160 -4.06 0.18 23.02
N ALA A 161 -4.04 -0.42 21.85
CA ALA A 161 -4.76 -1.67 21.57
C ALA A 161 -4.02 -2.93 22.07
N ASP A 162 -2.81 -2.80 22.66
CA ASP A 162 -2.00 -3.91 23.18
C ASP A 162 -2.11 -4.08 24.72
N GLU A 163 -2.89 -3.23 25.42
CA GLU A 163 -3.22 -3.35 26.85
C GLU A 163 -4.66 -3.90 27.05
#